data_97b3f30b02afeaf50cb512fe806757d1
#
_entry.id   97b3f30b02afeaf50cb512fe806757d1
#
_cell.length_a   1.000
_cell.length_b   1.000
_cell.length_c   1.000
_cell.angle_alpha   90.00
_cell.angle_beta   90.00
_cell.angle_gamma   90.00
#
_symmetry.space_group_name_H-M   'P 1'
#
loop_
_entity.id
_entity.type
_entity.pdbx_description
1 polymer ?
#
loop_
_entity_poly.entity_id
_entity_poly.type
_entity_poly.pdbx_seq_one_letter_code
_entity_poly.pdbx_strand_id
1 'polypeptide(L)'
;MNKEYAVILKNVSKIYNLKQKNKKELKFYALKDVSFNIQKGEVVGILGTNGSGKSTLSSIISGISSGDSGKVIINGEQSLISINTGLNNQLTGIENIEYKGALLGLSKSEIKKITEGIKEFTELGKFLEQPVKNYSSGMKSRLGFG
;
A
#
# COMPACT_ATOMS: atom_id res chain seq x y z
N MET A 1 11.04 -30.10 -5.33
CA MET A 1 10.18 -28.99 -5.78
C MET A 1 10.99 -27.71 -5.70
N ASN A 2 11.26 -27.06 -6.85
CA ASN A 2 11.91 -25.75 -6.83
C ASN A 2 10.98 -24.75 -6.14
N LYS A 3 11.40 -24.24 -4.99
CA LYS A 3 10.66 -23.18 -4.29
C LYS A 3 10.78 -21.91 -5.11
N GLU A 4 9.67 -21.46 -5.71
CA GLU A 4 9.61 -20.24 -6.47
C GLU A 4 9.34 -19.07 -5.52
N TYR A 5 10.32 -18.21 -5.34
CA TYR A 5 10.20 -17.04 -4.47
C TYR A 5 9.55 -15.87 -5.20
N ALA A 6 8.54 -15.27 -4.57
CA ALA A 6 7.94 -14.02 -5.03
C ALA A 6 8.83 -12.82 -4.67
N VAL A 7 9.43 -12.84 -3.48
CA VAL A 7 10.28 -11.76 -2.96
C VAL A 7 11.56 -12.34 -2.39
N ILE A 8 12.70 -11.71 -2.70
CA ILE A 8 13.99 -12.02 -2.10
C ILE A 8 14.67 -10.72 -1.70
N LEU A 9 14.96 -10.56 -0.42
CA LEU A 9 15.81 -9.48 0.10
C LEU A 9 17.13 -10.07 0.59
N LYS A 10 18.24 -9.41 0.23
CA LYS A 10 19.59 -9.79 0.69
C LYS A 10 20.34 -8.56 1.18
N ASN A 11 20.62 -8.50 2.50
CA ASN A 11 21.36 -7.44 3.19
C ASN A 11 20.88 -6.03 2.85
N VAL A 12 19.54 -5.85 2.79
CA VAL A 12 18.94 -4.57 2.43
C VAL A 12 19.00 -3.61 3.60
N SER A 13 19.58 -2.44 3.37
CA SER A 13 19.59 -1.34 4.34
C SER A 13 18.96 -0.08 3.73
N LYS A 14 18.32 0.72 4.58
CA LYS A 14 17.75 2.03 4.22
C LYS A 14 18.12 3.05 5.27
N ILE A 15 18.70 4.17 4.83
CA ILE A 15 19.25 5.23 5.68
C ILE A 15 18.54 6.54 5.36
N TYR A 16 18.08 7.22 6.40
CA TYR A 16 17.57 8.58 6.30
C TYR A 16 18.51 9.55 7.01
N ASN A 17 18.82 10.65 6.35
CA ASN A 17 19.59 11.72 6.95
C ASN A 17 18.65 12.68 7.69
N LEU A 18 18.75 12.73 9.01
CA LEU A 18 17.98 13.64 9.84
C LEU A 18 18.76 14.95 10.03
N LYS A 19 18.18 16.06 9.53
CA LYS A 19 18.72 17.41 9.79
C LYS A 19 18.32 17.84 11.19
N GLN A 20 19.29 18.05 12.08
CA GLN A 20 19.06 18.72 13.35
C GLN A 20 19.52 20.17 13.25
N LYS A 21 18.70 21.12 13.73
CA LYS A 21 19.13 22.53 13.89
C LYS A 21 20.44 22.56 14.71
N ASN A 22 21.53 23.09 14.13
CA ASN A 22 22.85 23.26 14.76
C ASN A 22 23.67 22.00 15.11
N LYS A 23 23.42 20.84 14.52
CA LYS A 23 24.24 19.63 14.72
C LYS A 23 24.54 18.93 13.40
N LYS A 24 25.63 18.10 13.39
CA LYS A 24 25.99 17.22 12.27
C LYS A 24 24.80 16.35 11.87
N GLU A 25 24.64 16.09 10.57
CA GLU A 25 23.63 15.18 10.04
C GLU A 25 23.68 13.84 10.79
N LEU A 26 22.53 13.43 11.32
CA LEU A 26 22.38 12.15 11.99
C LEU A 26 21.87 11.12 10.99
N LYS A 27 22.62 10.07 10.75
CA LYS A 27 22.17 8.92 9.94
C LYS A 27 21.25 8.04 10.77
N PHE A 28 20.04 7.86 10.31
CA PHE A 28 19.05 6.96 10.90
C PHE A 28 18.84 5.76 9.98
N TYR A 29 19.17 4.57 10.47
CA TYR A 29 18.92 3.32 9.77
C TYR A 29 17.47 2.88 10.00
N ALA A 30 16.62 3.09 9.02
CA ALA A 30 15.24 2.59 9.05
C ALA A 30 15.20 1.07 8.81
N LEU A 31 16.14 0.56 7.99
CA LEU A 31 16.41 -0.87 7.83
C LEU A 31 17.93 -1.08 7.89
N LYS A 32 18.37 -2.17 8.51
CA LYS A 32 19.78 -2.53 8.59
C LYS A 32 19.95 -4.02 8.31
N ASP A 33 20.63 -4.34 7.20
CA ASP A 33 21.02 -5.70 6.77
C ASP A 33 19.85 -6.71 6.78
N VAL A 34 18.67 -6.27 6.34
CA VAL A 34 17.47 -7.11 6.31
C VAL A 34 17.55 -8.13 5.19
N SER A 35 17.40 -9.40 5.54
CA SER A 35 17.42 -10.53 4.59
C SER A 35 16.29 -11.48 4.89
N PHE A 36 15.44 -11.78 3.90
CA PHE A 36 14.43 -12.83 3.94
C PHE A 36 13.91 -13.15 2.53
N ASN A 37 13.18 -14.24 2.42
CA ASN A 37 12.53 -14.66 1.19
C ASN A 37 11.06 -14.95 1.46
N ILE A 38 10.19 -14.60 0.50
CA ILE A 38 8.76 -14.92 0.51
C ILE A 38 8.47 -15.84 -0.68
N GLN A 39 7.80 -16.95 -0.45
CA GLN A 39 7.41 -17.89 -1.51
C GLN A 39 6.15 -17.40 -2.23
N LYS A 40 5.94 -17.83 -3.47
CA LYS A 40 4.66 -17.59 -4.16
C LYS A 40 3.49 -18.19 -3.37
N GLY A 41 2.42 -17.41 -3.21
CA GLY A 41 1.23 -17.81 -2.46
C GLY A 41 1.36 -17.74 -0.93
N GLU A 42 2.51 -17.29 -0.41
CA GLU A 42 2.73 -17.11 1.02
C GLU A 42 2.13 -15.79 1.51
N VAL A 43 1.49 -15.83 2.69
CA VAL A 43 1.01 -14.66 3.42
C VAL A 43 1.97 -14.35 4.55
N VAL A 44 2.55 -13.16 4.56
CA VAL A 44 3.56 -12.75 5.54
C VAL A 44 3.09 -11.53 6.33
N GLY A 45 3.10 -11.64 7.67
CA GLY A 45 2.83 -10.54 8.59
C GLY A 45 4.11 -9.82 9.02
N ILE A 46 4.13 -8.48 8.92
CA ILE A 46 5.24 -7.65 9.40
C ILE A 46 4.81 -6.98 10.71
N LEU A 47 5.38 -7.39 11.82
CA LEU A 47 5.06 -6.89 13.15
C LEU A 47 6.22 -6.07 13.73
N GLY A 48 5.90 -5.13 14.61
CA GLY A 48 6.89 -4.30 15.30
C GLY A 48 6.30 -3.00 15.83
N THR A 49 7.05 -2.31 16.67
CA THR A 49 6.68 -1.01 17.26
C THR A 49 6.66 0.11 16.19
N ASN A 50 6.09 1.27 16.52
CA ASN A 50 6.17 2.43 15.65
C ASN A 50 7.63 2.86 15.46
N GLY A 51 8.01 3.18 14.22
CA GLY A 51 9.40 3.52 13.87
C GLY A 51 10.34 2.33 13.61
N SER A 52 9.87 1.06 13.71
CA SER A 52 10.71 -0.12 13.46
C SER A 52 10.99 -0.43 11.99
N GLY A 53 10.59 0.44 11.06
CA GLY A 53 10.89 0.28 9.63
C GLY A 53 9.85 -0.47 8.81
N LYS A 54 8.70 -0.89 9.37
CA LYS A 54 7.64 -1.64 8.65
C LYS A 54 7.20 -0.94 7.36
N SER A 55 6.85 0.35 7.45
CA SER A 55 6.41 1.13 6.28
C SER A 55 7.54 1.31 5.26
N THR A 56 8.79 1.46 5.72
CA THR A 56 9.96 1.53 4.83
C THR A 56 10.14 0.21 4.08
N LEU A 57 10.03 -0.91 4.77
CA LEU A 57 10.12 -2.24 4.17
C LEU A 57 9.01 -2.47 3.14
N SER A 58 7.76 -2.14 3.50
CA SER A 58 6.62 -2.24 2.56
C SER A 58 6.83 -1.37 1.33
N SER A 59 7.33 -0.13 1.48
CA SER A 59 7.63 0.78 0.35
C SER A 59 8.73 0.24 -0.56
N ILE A 60 9.71 -0.47 -0.02
CA ILE A 60 10.77 -1.09 -0.82
C ILE A 60 10.23 -2.31 -1.57
N ILE A 61 9.46 -3.18 -0.91
CA ILE A 61 8.87 -4.36 -1.55
C ILE A 61 7.88 -3.97 -2.64
N SER A 62 7.13 -2.87 -2.47
CA SER A 62 6.18 -2.36 -3.47
C SER A 62 6.82 -1.48 -4.55
N GLY A 63 8.15 -1.35 -4.58
CA GLY A 63 8.86 -0.59 -5.61
C GLY A 63 8.71 0.94 -5.54
N ILE A 64 8.02 1.47 -4.51
CA ILE A 64 7.87 2.93 -4.30
C ILE A 64 9.21 3.57 -3.90
N SER A 65 10.07 2.82 -3.20
CA SER A 65 11.37 3.26 -2.72
C SER A 65 12.41 2.18 -2.97
N SER A 66 13.68 2.57 -3.06
CA SER A 66 14.81 1.62 -3.16
C SER A 66 15.58 1.55 -1.85
N GLY A 67 16.23 0.40 -1.59
CA GLY A 67 17.26 0.30 -0.55
C GLY A 67 18.50 1.10 -0.93
N ASP A 68 19.27 1.53 0.07
CA ASP A 68 20.55 2.21 -0.15
C ASP A 68 21.70 1.20 -0.30
N SER A 69 21.52 -0.03 0.18
CA SER A 69 22.41 -1.17 -0.04
C SER A 69 21.65 -2.49 -0.05
N GLY A 70 22.32 -3.55 -0.48
CA GLY A 70 21.76 -4.88 -0.60
C GLY A 70 21.08 -5.12 -1.94
N LYS A 71 20.31 -6.22 -2.04
CA LYS A 71 19.64 -6.62 -3.27
C LYS A 71 18.18 -6.97 -2.98
N VAL A 72 17.29 -6.42 -3.78
CA VAL A 72 15.86 -6.74 -3.79
C VAL A 72 15.50 -7.36 -5.13
N ILE A 73 14.87 -8.52 -5.11
CA ILE A 73 14.37 -9.21 -6.30
C ILE A 73 12.89 -9.48 -6.07
N ILE A 74 12.07 -9.02 -6.99
CA ILE A 74 10.63 -9.23 -6.99
C ILE A 74 10.27 -9.98 -8.27
N ASN A 75 9.62 -11.12 -8.12
CA ASN A 75 9.17 -11.97 -9.21
C ASN A 75 7.66 -11.90 -9.34
N GLY A 76 7.15 -10.88 -10.02
CA GLY A 76 5.73 -10.61 -10.23
C GLY A 76 5.40 -9.14 -10.25
N GLU A 77 4.13 -8.84 -10.39
CA GLU A 77 3.60 -7.47 -10.28
C GLU A 77 3.50 -7.06 -8.82
N GLN A 78 3.77 -5.78 -8.56
CA GLN A 78 3.72 -5.20 -7.24
C GLN A 78 2.51 -4.29 -7.13
N SER A 79 1.71 -4.47 -6.09
CA SER A 79 0.62 -3.56 -5.77
C SER A 79 0.64 -3.23 -4.28
N LEU A 80 0.72 -1.94 -3.94
CA LEU A 80 0.59 -1.48 -2.56
C LEU A 80 -0.87 -1.10 -2.31
N ILE A 81 -1.57 -1.94 -1.59
CA ILE A 81 -2.92 -1.64 -1.11
C ILE A 81 -2.77 -0.86 0.20
N SER A 82 -2.86 0.45 0.14
CA SER A 82 -2.88 1.29 1.34
C SER A 82 -4.30 1.72 1.66
N ILE A 83 -4.71 1.49 2.89
CA ILE A 83 -6.09 1.65 3.40
C ILE A 83 -6.69 3.05 3.13
N ASN A 84 -5.88 4.07 2.88
CA ASN A 84 -6.33 5.44 2.67
C ASN A 84 -5.76 6.12 1.42
N THR A 85 -5.02 5.40 0.56
CA THR A 85 -4.40 5.99 -0.63
C THR A 85 -5.37 6.00 -1.80
N GLY A 86 -5.59 7.18 -2.34
CA GLY A 86 -6.31 7.37 -3.57
C GLY A 86 -7.80 7.68 -3.43
N LEU A 87 -8.34 7.83 -2.22
CA LEU A 87 -9.69 8.35 -2.05
C LEU A 87 -9.67 9.88 -2.08
N ASN A 88 -10.45 10.46 -2.99
CA ASN A 88 -10.68 11.90 -3.00
C ASN A 88 -11.79 12.24 -1.99
N ASN A 89 -11.44 12.97 -0.95
CA ASN A 89 -12.37 13.32 0.12
C ASN A 89 -13.55 14.23 -0.31
N GLN A 90 -13.42 14.92 -1.45
CA GLN A 90 -14.47 15.79 -1.97
C GLN A 90 -15.51 15.04 -2.81
N LEU A 91 -15.15 13.89 -3.34
CA LEU A 91 -16.02 13.02 -4.12
C LEU A 91 -16.83 12.10 -3.20
N THR A 92 -18.00 11.69 -3.67
CA THR A 92 -18.80 10.63 -3.04
C THR A 92 -18.09 9.27 -3.14
N GLY A 93 -18.58 8.27 -2.42
CA GLY A 93 -18.07 6.90 -2.54
C GLY A 93 -18.21 6.37 -3.97
N ILE A 94 -19.37 6.59 -4.60
CA ILE A 94 -19.63 6.16 -5.99
C ILE A 94 -18.69 6.86 -6.96
N GLU A 95 -18.55 8.19 -6.87
CA GLU A 95 -17.64 8.95 -7.72
C GLU A 95 -16.17 8.51 -7.55
N ASN A 96 -15.75 8.13 -6.34
CA ASN A 96 -14.42 7.57 -6.12
C ASN A 96 -14.23 6.23 -6.83
N ILE A 97 -15.25 5.34 -6.83
CA ILE A 97 -15.20 4.07 -7.54
C ILE A 97 -15.08 4.32 -9.06
N GLU A 98 -15.91 5.23 -9.58
CA GLU A 98 -15.88 5.59 -11.01
C GLU A 98 -14.53 6.19 -11.41
N TYR A 99 -14.01 7.11 -10.62
CA TYR A 99 -12.72 7.75 -10.83
C TYR A 99 -11.57 6.73 -10.85
N LYS A 100 -11.51 5.84 -9.86
CA LYS A 100 -10.51 4.77 -9.82
C LYS A 100 -10.65 3.80 -10.99
N GLY A 101 -11.87 3.38 -11.32
CA GLY A 101 -12.12 2.51 -12.46
C GLY A 101 -11.63 3.13 -13.79
N ALA A 102 -11.89 4.43 -13.98
CA ALA A 102 -11.41 5.16 -15.15
C ALA A 102 -9.87 5.26 -15.19
N LEU A 103 -9.21 5.49 -14.05
CA LEU A 103 -7.74 5.49 -13.96
C LEU A 103 -7.12 4.12 -14.30
N LEU A 104 -7.82 3.03 -13.99
CA LEU A 104 -7.41 1.66 -14.34
C LEU A 104 -7.76 1.29 -15.79
N GLY A 105 -8.35 2.21 -16.56
CA GLY A 105 -8.70 1.99 -17.96
C GLY A 105 -9.96 1.16 -18.18
N LEU A 106 -10.78 0.96 -17.14
CA LEU A 106 -12.04 0.20 -17.25
C LEU A 106 -13.09 0.97 -18.04
N SER A 107 -13.87 0.25 -18.84
CA SER A 107 -15.03 0.80 -19.54
C SER A 107 -16.17 1.14 -18.56
N LYS A 108 -17.07 2.03 -18.98
CA LYS A 108 -18.25 2.40 -18.16
C LYS A 108 -19.11 1.22 -17.75
N SER A 109 -19.24 0.20 -18.62
CA SER A 109 -19.99 -1.02 -18.33
C SER A 109 -19.33 -1.87 -17.27
N GLU A 110 -18.00 -1.99 -17.29
CA GLU A 110 -17.22 -2.70 -16.28
C GLU A 110 -17.28 -1.98 -14.94
N ILE A 111 -17.11 -0.66 -14.94
CA ILE A 111 -17.21 0.18 -13.73
C ILE A 111 -18.59 -0.02 -13.07
N LYS A 112 -19.67 0.04 -13.86
CA LYS A 112 -21.02 -0.17 -13.33
C LYS A 112 -21.17 -1.54 -12.67
N LYS A 113 -20.66 -2.59 -13.31
CA LYS A 113 -20.73 -3.96 -12.76
C LYS A 113 -19.93 -4.10 -11.47
N ILE A 114 -18.71 -3.54 -11.41
CA ILE A 114 -17.86 -3.56 -10.22
C ILE A 114 -18.48 -2.74 -9.09
N THR A 115 -19.11 -1.60 -9.41
CA THR A 115 -19.76 -0.73 -8.43
C THR A 115 -20.83 -1.48 -7.62
N GLU A 116 -21.61 -2.36 -8.24
CA GLU A 116 -22.60 -3.16 -7.52
C GLU A 116 -21.94 -4.14 -6.54
N GLY A 117 -20.87 -4.83 -6.95
CA GLY A 117 -20.10 -5.69 -6.06
C GLY A 117 -19.44 -4.93 -4.88
N ILE A 118 -18.94 -3.71 -5.15
CA ILE A 118 -18.36 -2.86 -4.10
C ILE A 118 -19.43 -2.37 -3.11
N LYS A 119 -20.62 -2.03 -3.59
CA LYS A 119 -21.75 -1.67 -2.72
C LYS A 119 -22.09 -2.80 -1.74
N GLU A 120 -22.17 -4.02 -2.23
CA GLU A 120 -22.45 -5.20 -1.43
C GLU A 120 -21.31 -5.47 -0.44
N PHE A 121 -20.07 -5.47 -0.90
CA PHE A 121 -18.89 -5.74 -0.08
C PHE A 121 -18.70 -4.71 1.05
N THR A 122 -18.88 -3.41 0.75
CA THR A 122 -18.62 -2.34 1.72
C THR A 122 -19.71 -2.17 2.75
N GLU A 123 -20.92 -2.60 2.45
CA GLU A 123 -22.12 -2.42 3.30
C GLU A 123 -22.36 -0.95 3.71
N LEU A 124 -21.89 0.02 2.90
CA LEU A 124 -22.01 1.43 3.22
C LEU A 124 -23.39 2.02 2.89
N GLY A 125 -24.19 1.31 2.09
CA GLY A 125 -25.55 1.72 1.75
C GLY A 125 -25.63 3.17 1.24
N LYS A 126 -26.52 3.98 1.82
CA LYS A 126 -26.72 5.39 1.45
C LYS A 126 -25.49 6.29 1.66
N PHE A 127 -24.51 5.85 2.47
CA PHE A 127 -23.30 6.64 2.64
C PHE A 127 -22.46 6.71 1.38
N LEU A 128 -22.58 5.76 0.45
CA LEU A 128 -21.87 5.81 -0.84
C LEU A 128 -22.25 7.04 -1.69
N GLU A 129 -23.40 7.65 -1.43
CA GLU A 129 -23.85 8.90 -2.07
C GLU A 129 -23.33 10.16 -1.34
N GLN A 130 -22.67 10.00 -0.20
CA GLN A 130 -22.11 11.10 0.58
C GLN A 130 -20.62 11.31 0.26
N PRO A 131 -20.12 12.56 0.36
CA PRO A 131 -18.69 12.84 0.21
C PRO A 131 -17.84 12.07 1.24
N VAL A 132 -16.73 11.51 0.79
CA VAL A 132 -15.83 10.68 1.61
C VAL A 132 -15.24 11.43 2.80
N LYS A 133 -15.20 12.78 2.77
CA LYS A 133 -14.83 13.59 3.94
C LYS A 133 -15.69 13.30 5.17
N ASN A 134 -16.94 12.88 4.96
CA ASN A 134 -17.91 12.59 6.03
C ASN A 134 -17.80 11.15 6.56
N TYR A 135 -16.91 10.33 5.99
CA TYR A 135 -16.74 8.93 6.38
C TYR A 135 -15.89 8.80 7.64
N SER A 136 -16.24 7.83 8.48
CA SER A 136 -15.35 7.35 9.54
C SER A 136 -14.12 6.66 8.94
N SER A 137 -13.07 6.47 9.75
CA SER A 137 -11.88 5.73 9.32
C SER A 137 -12.22 4.31 8.83
N GLY A 138 -13.12 3.61 9.52
CA GLY A 138 -13.59 2.29 9.13
C GLY A 138 -14.34 2.28 7.80
N MET A 139 -15.18 3.29 7.53
CA MET A 139 -15.87 3.45 6.24
C MET A 139 -14.89 3.71 5.10
N LYS A 140 -13.89 4.58 5.33
CA LYS A 140 -12.81 4.84 4.35
C LYS A 140 -12.02 3.57 4.07
N SER A 141 -11.71 2.78 5.11
CA SER A 141 -11.02 1.52 4.94
C SER A 141 -11.83 0.54 4.09
N ARG A 142 -13.11 0.35 4.38
CA ARG A 142 -13.97 -0.55 3.58
C ARG A 142 -14.04 -0.14 2.11
N LEU A 143 -14.25 1.16 1.83
CA LEU A 143 -14.25 1.68 0.46
C LEU A 143 -12.88 1.54 -0.22
N GLY A 144 -11.81 1.67 0.53
CA GLY A 144 -10.45 1.54 0.00
C GLY A 144 -10.03 0.11 -0.37
N PHE A 145 -10.68 -0.90 0.23
CA PHE A 145 -10.49 -2.32 -0.09
C PHE A 145 -11.41 -2.82 -1.21
N GLY A 146 -12.55 -2.22 -1.44
CA GLY A 146 -13.46 -2.54 -2.54
C GLY A 146 -13.00 -1.92 -3.83
#